data_e10c33e7d723d2c8f87498a4361bda5b
#
_entry.id   e10c33e7d723d2c8f87498a4361bda5b
#
_cell.length_a   1.000
_cell.length_b   1.000
_cell.length_c   1.000
_cell.angle_alpha   90.00
_cell.angle_beta   90.00
_cell.angle_gamma   90.00
#
_symmetry.space_group_name_H-M   'P 1'
#
loop_
_entity.id
_entity.type
_entity.pdbx_description
1 polymer ?
#
loop_
_entity_poly.entity_id
_entity_poly.type
_entity_poly.pdbx_seq_one_letter_code
_entity_poly.pdbx_strand_id
1 'polypeptide(L)'
;MSEKIVQLNEEVIKGQLKELVRGSVEETLNGLLEAEAEKLTQAGRYERSEQRQGYRSGHYNRNLMTTAGEVKLHVPRLKGVTFETAIIERYRRRESSVEEALMEMYLAGVSVRRVEDITEALWGCKVSSSTISELNKKAYEHIEQWRNRPLKGGKYPYVYVDGIYLKRNWGGEYENVAILVAIAVNEDGYREVLGAAEGMKEDKESWKEFFQWLRNRGLKGIKLIVGDKCLDMLEAAGEVFPESRYQRCVVHFYRNVFSTIPRTKIKRVALMLKAIHAQENKGAARKKAEAVAEELRNMKLKEASKKICDSIEETLTYMDFPPEHWQKIRTNNVIERLNREIRRRTRVVGTFPDGHSALMLVCARLRHVAGTQWGGKKYMSMKYIEMQEDEAG
;
A
#
# COMPACT_ATOMS: atom_id res chain seq x y z
N MET A 1 49.18 -34.43 20.42
CA MET A 1 48.66 -34.41 19.02
C MET A 1 47.62 -33.32 18.98
N SER A 2 47.92 -32.23 18.30
CA SER A 2 47.01 -31.09 18.17
C SER A 2 45.93 -31.45 17.14
N GLU A 3 44.67 -31.54 17.57
CA GLU A 3 43.55 -31.68 16.65
C GLU A 3 43.48 -30.40 15.79
N LYS A 4 43.73 -30.57 14.50
CA LYS A 4 43.48 -29.52 13.51
C LYS A 4 41.97 -29.26 13.47
N ILE A 5 41.50 -28.18 14.12
CA ILE A 5 40.17 -27.67 13.95
C ILE A 5 40.07 -27.22 12.48
N VAL A 6 39.31 -27.96 11.68
CA VAL A 6 39.01 -27.57 10.30
C VAL A 6 38.04 -26.42 10.39
N GLN A 7 38.50 -25.21 10.22
CA GLN A 7 37.63 -24.04 10.03
C GLN A 7 36.91 -24.19 8.68
N LEU A 8 35.62 -24.51 8.73
CA LEU A 8 34.75 -24.51 7.58
C LEU A 8 34.58 -23.05 7.09
N ASN A 9 35.13 -22.78 5.91
CA ASN A 9 34.91 -21.47 5.26
C ASN A 9 33.51 -21.47 4.63
N GLU A 10 32.54 -20.90 5.37
CA GLU A 10 31.13 -20.84 4.96
C GLU A 10 30.92 -20.17 3.58
N GLU A 11 31.74 -19.16 3.24
CA GLU A 11 31.64 -18.46 1.96
C GLU A 11 32.02 -19.35 0.79
N VAL A 12 33.08 -20.14 0.94
CA VAL A 12 33.54 -21.11 -0.06
C VAL A 12 32.49 -22.20 -0.28
N ILE A 13 31.94 -22.74 0.82
CA ILE A 13 30.90 -23.77 0.76
C ILE A 13 29.63 -23.20 0.09
N LYS A 14 29.17 -22.02 0.47
CA LYS A 14 28.03 -21.35 -0.15
C LYS A 14 28.26 -21.12 -1.65
N GLY A 15 29.45 -20.69 -2.04
CA GLY A 15 29.84 -20.51 -3.43
C GLY A 15 29.78 -21.82 -4.23
N GLN A 16 30.36 -22.89 -3.70
CA GLN A 16 30.34 -24.20 -4.34
C GLN A 16 28.96 -24.82 -4.44
N LEU A 17 28.13 -24.69 -3.39
CA LEU A 17 26.74 -25.14 -3.42
C LEU A 17 25.91 -24.39 -4.44
N LYS A 18 26.09 -23.07 -4.53
CA LYS A 18 25.39 -22.22 -5.52
C LYS A 18 25.74 -22.63 -6.95
N GLU A 19 27.02 -22.89 -7.21
CA GLU A 19 27.50 -23.33 -8.52
C GLU A 19 26.98 -24.73 -8.87
N LEU A 20 26.96 -25.67 -7.91
CA LEU A 20 26.42 -27.00 -8.09
C LEU A 20 24.91 -26.95 -8.42
N VAL A 21 24.13 -26.17 -7.68
CA VAL A 21 22.69 -26.03 -7.93
C VAL A 21 22.43 -25.39 -9.30
N ARG A 22 23.15 -24.33 -9.63
CA ARG A 22 23.07 -23.69 -10.94
C ARG A 22 23.38 -24.65 -12.09
N GLY A 23 24.48 -25.40 -11.98
CA GLY A 23 24.88 -26.39 -12.97
C GLY A 23 23.87 -27.51 -13.13
N SER A 24 23.31 -28.02 -12.03
CA SER A 24 22.27 -29.04 -12.06
C SER A 24 20.98 -28.54 -12.74
N VAL A 25 20.56 -27.30 -12.46
CA VAL A 25 19.40 -26.67 -13.14
C VAL A 25 19.65 -26.50 -14.63
N GLU A 26 20.85 -26.03 -15.01
CA GLU A 26 21.27 -25.85 -16.41
C GLU A 26 21.26 -27.19 -17.18
N GLU A 27 21.85 -28.22 -16.62
CA GLU A 27 21.91 -29.57 -17.20
C GLU A 27 20.48 -30.16 -17.35
N THR A 28 19.65 -30.04 -16.31
CA THR A 28 18.27 -30.53 -16.32
C THR A 28 17.44 -29.86 -17.40
N LEU A 29 17.49 -28.53 -17.50
CA LEU A 29 16.73 -27.78 -18.51
C LEU A 29 17.19 -28.11 -19.92
N ASN A 30 18.51 -28.22 -20.16
CA ASN A 30 19.06 -28.59 -21.44
C ASN A 30 18.69 -30.04 -21.82
N GLY A 31 18.69 -30.97 -20.85
CA GLY A 31 18.23 -32.34 -21.06
C GLY A 31 16.75 -32.42 -21.45
N LEU A 32 15.92 -31.64 -20.80
CA LEU A 32 14.48 -31.56 -21.14
C LEU A 32 14.25 -30.99 -22.53
N LEU A 33 14.96 -29.93 -22.94
CA LEU A 33 14.88 -29.36 -24.28
C LEU A 33 15.29 -30.37 -25.36
N GLU A 34 16.33 -31.15 -25.11
CA GLU A 34 16.75 -32.22 -26.01
C GLU A 34 15.70 -33.35 -26.10
N ALA A 35 15.14 -33.79 -24.97
CA ALA A 35 14.09 -34.81 -24.95
C ALA A 35 12.81 -34.35 -25.69
N GLU A 36 12.46 -33.07 -25.60
CA GLU A 36 11.36 -32.49 -26.33
C GLU A 36 11.63 -32.45 -27.84
N ALA A 37 12.84 -32.10 -28.23
CA ALA A 37 13.25 -32.16 -29.63
C ALA A 37 13.22 -33.57 -30.22
N GLU A 38 13.56 -34.59 -29.42
CA GLU A 38 13.45 -36.01 -29.79
C GLU A 38 12.00 -36.43 -30.04
N LYS A 39 11.11 -36.04 -29.14
CA LYS A 39 9.66 -36.29 -29.30
C LYS A 39 9.09 -35.63 -30.56
N LEU A 40 9.46 -34.39 -30.83
CA LEU A 40 8.96 -33.64 -32.00
C LEU A 40 9.52 -34.16 -33.32
N THR A 41 10.75 -34.64 -33.33
CA THR A 41 11.38 -35.19 -34.55
C THR A 41 11.08 -36.67 -34.74
N GLN A 42 10.51 -37.35 -33.73
CA GLN A 42 10.27 -38.80 -33.68
C GLN A 42 11.55 -39.62 -33.99
N ALA A 43 12.70 -39.08 -33.64
CA ALA A 43 13.99 -39.78 -33.79
C ALA A 43 15.03 -39.22 -32.83
N GLY A 44 15.84 -40.13 -32.26
CA GLY A 44 17.00 -39.82 -31.44
C GLY A 44 18.09 -39.12 -32.23
N ARG A 45 19.11 -38.62 -31.53
CA ARG A 45 20.30 -38.01 -32.13
C ARG A 45 21.06 -39.03 -32.96
N TYR A 46 21.30 -38.78 -34.24
CA TYR A 46 21.95 -39.67 -35.24
C TYR A 46 21.15 -40.95 -35.59
N GLU A 47 19.94 -41.12 -35.07
CA GLU A 47 19.08 -42.25 -35.42
C GLU A 47 18.50 -42.12 -36.85
N ARG A 48 18.50 -43.19 -37.64
CA ARG A 48 17.82 -43.31 -38.94
C ARG A 48 16.48 -44.00 -38.70
N SER A 49 15.38 -43.25 -38.71
CA SER A 49 14.01 -43.76 -38.54
C SER A 49 13.15 -43.32 -39.73
N GLU A 50 12.35 -44.25 -40.24
CA GLU A 50 11.32 -43.98 -41.27
C GLU A 50 10.21 -43.06 -40.79
N GLN A 51 10.01 -42.99 -39.47
CA GLN A 51 9.00 -42.15 -38.82
C GLN A 51 9.47 -40.72 -38.55
N ARG A 52 10.68 -40.39 -38.92
CA ARG A 52 11.26 -39.08 -38.66
C ARG A 52 10.50 -37.96 -39.33
N GLN A 53 9.99 -37.00 -38.54
CA GLN A 53 9.21 -35.83 -39.04
C GLN A 53 10.04 -34.57 -39.25
N GLY A 54 11.28 -34.54 -38.75
CA GLY A 54 12.15 -33.36 -38.87
C GLY A 54 13.63 -33.66 -38.64
N TYR A 55 14.50 -32.69 -38.94
CA TYR A 55 15.93 -32.81 -38.80
C TYR A 55 16.51 -31.77 -37.84
N ARG A 56 17.50 -32.12 -37.02
CA ARG A 56 18.23 -31.20 -36.18
C ARG A 56 19.18 -30.34 -37.04
N SER A 57 19.21 -29.04 -36.83
CA SER A 57 20.08 -28.10 -37.55
C SER A 57 20.94 -27.25 -36.60
N GLY A 58 21.41 -27.87 -35.52
CA GLY A 58 22.21 -27.21 -34.49
C GLY A 58 21.41 -26.65 -33.34
N HIS A 59 22.02 -25.75 -32.57
CA HIS A 59 21.44 -25.08 -31.41
C HIS A 59 21.66 -23.58 -31.48
N TYR A 60 20.90 -22.82 -30.76
CA TYR A 60 21.23 -21.44 -30.39
C TYR A 60 21.29 -21.30 -28.88
N ASN A 61 22.18 -20.44 -28.43
CA ASN A 61 22.34 -20.16 -27.02
C ASN A 61 21.38 -19.06 -26.56
N ARG A 62 20.83 -19.24 -25.40
CA ARG A 62 19.94 -18.28 -24.74
C ARG A 62 20.22 -18.29 -23.24
N ASN A 63 20.28 -17.12 -22.61
CA ASN A 63 20.39 -17.01 -21.17
C ASN A 63 18.99 -16.96 -20.55
N LEU A 64 18.81 -17.70 -19.47
CA LEU A 64 17.62 -17.68 -18.64
C LEU A 64 18.02 -17.37 -17.19
N MET A 65 17.43 -16.35 -16.60
CA MET A 65 17.59 -16.06 -15.19
C MET A 65 16.64 -16.93 -14.37
N THR A 66 17.19 -17.71 -13.46
CA THR A 66 16.46 -18.58 -12.54
C THR A 66 16.74 -18.17 -11.09
N THR A 67 16.01 -18.77 -10.14
CA THR A 67 16.30 -18.63 -8.71
C THR A 67 17.66 -19.19 -8.30
N ALA A 68 18.25 -20.09 -9.11
CA ALA A 68 19.61 -20.60 -8.91
C ALA A 68 20.71 -19.71 -9.53
N GLY A 69 20.35 -18.66 -10.25
CA GLY A 69 21.22 -17.78 -11.00
C GLY A 69 20.98 -17.83 -12.51
N GLU A 70 21.84 -17.19 -13.29
CA GLU A 70 21.74 -17.19 -14.74
C GLU A 70 22.28 -18.53 -15.31
N VAL A 71 21.44 -19.23 -16.09
CA VAL A 71 21.76 -20.50 -16.76
C VAL A 71 21.77 -20.32 -18.28
N LYS A 72 22.61 -21.10 -18.96
CA LYS A 72 22.77 -21.07 -20.40
C LYS A 72 22.00 -22.22 -21.05
N LEU A 73 20.98 -21.88 -21.81
CA LEU A 73 20.16 -22.84 -22.53
C LEU A 73 20.69 -23.06 -23.95
N HIS A 74 20.83 -24.33 -24.35
CA HIS A 74 21.17 -24.76 -25.71
C HIS A 74 19.89 -25.20 -26.42
N VAL A 75 19.16 -24.23 -26.99
CA VAL A 75 17.84 -24.49 -27.61
C VAL A 75 18.00 -25.15 -28.97
N PRO A 76 17.44 -26.35 -29.21
CA PRO A 76 17.55 -27.04 -30.48
C PRO A 76 16.92 -26.27 -31.64
N ARG A 77 17.59 -26.28 -32.81
CA ARG A 77 16.99 -25.81 -34.08
C ARG A 77 16.56 -27.04 -34.87
N LEU A 78 15.30 -27.05 -35.29
CA LEU A 78 14.72 -28.11 -36.10
C LEU A 78 14.41 -27.60 -37.52
N LYS A 79 14.53 -28.46 -38.51
CA LYS A 79 14.08 -28.27 -39.89
C LYS A 79 12.93 -29.24 -40.18
N GLY A 80 11.88 -28.78 -40.83
CA GLY A 80 10.70 -29.58 -41.15
C GLY A 80 9.62 -29.58 -40.06
N VAL A 81 10.00 -29.25 -38.81
CA VAL A 81 9.05 -29.10 -37.67
C VAL A 81 9.43 -27.83 -36.93
N THR A 82 8.40 -27.08 -36.50
CA THR A 82 8.60 -25.89 -35.66
C THR A 82 8.89 -26.33 -34.23
N PHE A 83 10.01 -25.87 -33.65
CA PHE A 83 10.34 -26.11 -32.25
C PHE A 83 9.69 -25.05 -31.37
N GLU A 84 8.52 -25.37 -30.84
CA GLU A 84 7.84 -24.59 -29.81
C GLU A 84 7.87 -25.39 -28.52
N THR A 85 8.80 -25.04 -27.62
CA THR A 85 8.99 -25.75 -26.37
C THR A 85 7.88 -25.41 -25.36
N ALA A 86 7.31 -26.42 -24.72
CA ALA A 86 6.40 -26.28 -23.60
C ALA A 86 7.10 -25.97 -22.28
N ILE A 87 8.44 -26.14 -22.22
CA ILE A 87 9.25 -26.00 -21.00
C ILE A 87 9.52 -24.52 -20.71
N ILE A 88 9.77 -23.74 -21.74
CA ILE A 88 10.12 -22.31 -21.62
C ILE A 88 9.38 -21.53 -22.70
N GLU A 89 8.55 -20.57 -22.29
CA GLU A 89 7.86 -19.68 -23.20
C GLU A 89 8.83 -18.96 -24.15
N ARG A 90 8.41 -18.82 -25.40
CA ARG A 90 9.18 -18.13 -26.41
C ARG A 90 9.49 -16.69 -25.98
N TYR A 91 10.75 -16.27 -26.08
CA TYR A 91 11.27 -14.96 -25.66
C TYR A 91 11.34 -14.70 -24.15
N ARG A 92 10.96 -15.62 -23.29
CA ARG A 92 11.08 -15.45 -21.85
C ARG A 92 12.55 -15.46 -21.43
N ARG A 93 12.98 -14.42 -20.75
CA ARG A 93 14.38 -14.25 -20.28
C ARG A 93 14.56 -14.57 -18.80
N ARG A 94 13.45 -14.74 -18.07
CA ARG A 94 13.43 -14.96 -16.63
C ARG A 94 12.40 -16.00 -16.29
N GLU A 95 12.68 -16.75 -15.23
CA GLU A 95 11.72 -17.64 -14.59
C GLU A 95 10.59 -16.82 -13.93
N SER A 96 9.35 -17.34 -13.90
CA SER A 96 8.20 -16.64 -13.29
C SER A 96 8.42 -16.27 -11.83
N SER A 97 9.01 -17.17 -11.06
CA SER A 97 9.34 -16.96 -9.66
C SER A 97 10.30 -15.78 -9.45
N VAL A 98 11.25 -15.56 -10.37
CA VAL A 98 12.13 -14.39 -10.34
C VAL A 98 11.36 -13.11 -10.62
N GLU A 99 10.48 -13.11 -11.63
CA GLU A 99 9.64 -11.94 -11.94
C GLU A 99 8.69 -11.60 -10.77
N GLU A 100 8.06 -12.63 -10.17
CA GLU A 100 7.20 -12.47 -9.00
C GLU A 100 7.97 -11.92 -7.79
N ALA A 101 9.16 -12.44 -7.52
CA ALA A 101 9.99 -11.94 -6.43
C ALA A 101 10.41 -10.47 -6.64
N LEU A 102 10.74 -10.07 -7.87
CA LEU A 102 11.06 -8.67 -8.20
C LEU A 102 9.84 -7.75 -8.01
N MET A 103 8.67 -8.19 -8.45
CA MET A 103 7.42 -7.45 -8.24
C MET A 103 7.10 -7.32 -6.75
N GLU A 104 7.20 -8.41 -5.97
CA GLU A 104 6.96 -8.37 -4.53
C GLU A 104 7.96 -7.49 -3.78
N MET A 105 9.25 -7.50 -4.15
CA MET A 105 10.24 -6.56 -3.60
C MET A 105 9.82 -5.11 -3.83
N TYR A 106 9.37 -4.77 -5.03
CA TYR A 106 8.88 -3.43 -5.34
C TYR A 106 7.61 -3.10 -4.54
N LEU A 107 6.61 -4.00 -4.51
CA LEU A 107 5.37 -3.83 -3.78
C LEU A 107 5.60 -3.70 -2.27
N ALA A 108 6.56 -4.46 -1.73
CA ALA A 108 7.01 -4.33 -0.33
C ALA A 108 7.74 -3.01 -0.05
N GLY A 109 8.12 -2.30 -1.12
CA GLY A 109 8.69 -0.98 -1.00
C GLY A 109 10.22 -0.94 -1.07
N VAL A 110 10.87 -1.93 -1.66
CA VAL A 110 12.32 -1.88 -1.92
C VAL A 110 12.59 -0.92 -3.08
N SER A 111 13.58 -0.03 -2.96
CA SER A 111 13.93 0.87 -4.06
C SER A 111 14.53 0.11 -5.23
N VAL A 112 14.37 0.62 -6.47
CA VAL A 112 14.91 -0.01 -7.67
C VAL A 112 16.41 -0.28 -7.54
N ARG A 113 17.20 0.68 -7.05
CA ARG A 113 18.64 0.50 -6.78
C ARG A 113 18.91 -0.63 -5.78
N ARG A 114 18.12 -0.69 -4.70
CA ARG A 114 18.28 -1.74 -3.69
C ARG A 114 17.88 -3.12 -4.22
N VAL A 115 16.93 -3.18 -5.17
CA VAL A 115 16.60 -4.43 -5.88
C VAL A 115 17.80 -4.93 -6.68
N GLU A 116 18.55 -4.06 -7.36
CA GLU A 116 19.78 -4.43 -8.08
C GLU A 116 20.80 -5.08 -7.14
N ASP A 117 21.05 -4.47 -5.97
CA ASP A 117 21.99 -5.01 -4.96
C ASP A 117 21.50 -6.38 -4.42
N ILE A 118 20.19 -6.50 -4.17
CA ILE A 118 19.60 -7.74 -3.65
C ILE A 118 19.69 -8.86 -4.68
N THR A 119 19.41 -8.57 -5.96
CA THR A 119 19.47 -9.57 -7.02
C THR A 119 20.91 -10.03 -7.28
N GLU A 120 21.86 -9.13 -7.19
CA GLU A 120 23.29 -9.47 -7.27
C GLU A 120 23.69 -10.40 -6.12
N ALA A 121 23.28 -10.09 -4.88
CA ALA A 121 23.60 -10.91 -3.72
C ALA A 121 22.93 -12.29 -3.75
N LEU A 122 21.63 -12.35 -4.15
CA LEU A 122 20.87 -13.60 -4.17
C LEU A 122 21.20 -14.49 -5.37
N TRP A 123 21.22 -13.91 -6.56
CA TRP A 123 21.27 -14.66 -7.83
C TRP A 123 22.59 -14.47 -8.60
N GLY A 124 23.49 -13.60 -8.10
CA GLY A 124 24.80 -13.35 -8.73
C GLY A 124 24.72 -12.49 -10.01
N CYS A 125 23.58 -11.83 -10.28
CA CYS A 125 23.38 -11.00 -11.45
C CYS A 125 22.54 -9.77 -11.12
N LYS A 126 22.87 -8.64 -11.75
CA LYS A 126 22.13 -7.38 -11.62
C LYS A 126 20.95 -7.37 -12.57
N VAL A 127 19.77 -7.09 -12.03
CA VAL A 127 18.59 -6.81 -12.83
C VAL A 127 18.55 -5.31 -13.10
N SER A 128 18.56 -4.92 -14.39
CA SER A 128 18.59 -3.50 -14.76
C SER A 128 17.34 -2.75 -14.28
N SER A 129 17.49 -1.46 -13.97
CA SER A 129 16.40 -0.57 -13.56
C SER A 129 15.27 -0.47 -14.61
N SER A 130 15.60 -0.57 -15.90
CA SER A 130 14.59 -0.64 -16.97
C SER A 130 13.73 -1.89 -16.87
N THR A 131 14.33 -3.04 -16.59
CA THR A 131 13.61 -4.30 -16.36
C THR A 131 12.66 -4.20 -15.18
N ILE A 132 13.12 -3.64 -14.06
CA ILE A 132 12.28 -3.44 -12.88
C ILE A 132 11.12 -2.50 -13.21
N SER A 133 11.35 -1.46 -14.00
CA SER A 133 10.30 -0.53 -14.45
C SER A 133 9.25 -1.21 -15.35
N GLU A 134 9.66 -2.13 -16.23
CA GLU A 134 8.74 -2.93 -17.05
C GLU A 134 7.89 -3.89 -16.19
N LEU A 135 8.50 -4.56 -15.21
CA LEU A 135 7.79 -5.43 -14.28
C LEU A 135 6.83 -4.66 -13.38
N ASN A 136 7.18 -3.43 -13.00
CA ASN A 136 6.29 -2.55 -12.26
C ASN A 136 5.02 -2.22 -13.03
N LYS A 137 5.10 -2.01 -14.36
CA LYS A 137 3.91 -1.81 -15.19
C LYS A 137 2.98 -3.02 -15.17
N LYS A 138 3.52 -4.24 -15.21
CA LYS A 138 2.72 -5.47 -15.04
C LYS A 138 2.09 -5.55 -13.64
N ALA A 139 2.85 -5.16 -12.61
CA ALA A 139 2.33 -5.12 -11.23
C ALA A 139 1.18 -4.11 -11.07
N TYR A 140 1.13 -3.04 -11.86
CA TYR A 140 0.05 -2.05 -11.81
C TYR A 140 -1.32 -2.65 -12.12
N GLU A 141 -1.42 -3.62 -13.02
CA GLU A 141 -2.67 -4.32 -13.31
C GLU A 141 -3.24 -5.02 -12.05
N HIS A 142 -2.38 -5.71 -11.30
CA HIS A 142 -2.77 -6.36 -10.05
C HIS A 142 -3.13 -5.35 -8.94
N ILE A 143 -2.42 -4.21 -8.90
CA ILE A 143 -2.70 -3.14 -7.95
C ILE A 143 -4.04 -2.49 -8.29
N GLU A 144 -4.31 -2.23 -9.58
CA GLU A 144 -5.58 -1.66 -10.03
C GLU A 144 -6.75 -2.62 -9.76
N GLN A 145 -6.60 -3.92 -9.99
CA GLN A 145 -7.61 -4.92 -9.63
C GLN A 145 -7.90 -4.88 -8.13
N TRP A 146 -6.84 -4.83 -7.28
CA TRP A 146 -7.01 -4.70 -5.83
C TRP A 146 -7.66 -3.39 -5.44
N ARG A 147 -7.26 -2.27 -6.05
CA ARG A 147 -7.82 -0.93 -5.81
C ARG A 147 -9.31 -0.89 -6.12
N ASN A 148 -9.72 -1.49 -7.22
CA ASN A 148 -11.10 -1.50 -7.70
C ASN A 148 -11.93 -2.69 -7.20
N ARG A 149 -11.40 -3.52 -6.30
CA ARG A 149 -12.13 -4.67 -5.76
C ARG A 149 -13.44 -4.25 -5.09
N PRO A 150 -14.51 -5.08 -5.15
CA PRO A 150 -15.71 -4.86 -4.38
C PRO A 150 -15.43 -4.85 -2.87
N LEU A 151 -16.10 -3.96 -2.14
CA LEU A 151 -16.03 -3.89 -0.67
C LEU A 151 -17.06 -4.87 -0.10
N LYS A 152 -16.58 -5.93 0.57
CA LYS A 152 -17.41 -7.07 1.02
C LYS A 152 -17.65 -7.08 2.54
N GLY A 153 -17.19 -6.07 3.26
CA GLY A 153 -17.27 -6.00 4.72
C GLY A 153 -18.63 -5.60 5.28
N GLY A 154 -19.73 -5.72 4.50
CA GLY A 154 -21.08 -5.37 4.93
C GLY A 154 -21.28 -3.87 5.11
N LYS A 155 -21.67 -3.45 6.33
CA LYS A 155 -21.75 -2.04 6.72
C LYS A 155 -20.40 -1.54 7.24
N TYR A 156 -20.12 -0.25 7.02
CA TYR A 156 -18.89 0.42 7.48
C TYR A 156 -19.24 1.63 8.35
N PRO A 157 -19.57 1.45 9.62
CA PRO A 157 -20.05 2.53 10.48
C PRO A 157 -19.06 3.68 10.66
N TYR A 158 -17.75 3.39 10.63
CA TYR A 158 -16.70 4.40 10.82
C TYR A 158 -15.77 4.44 9.62
N VAL A 159 -15.64 5.60 9.00
CA VAL A 159 -14.75 5.86 7.87
C VAL A 159 -13.76 6.95 8.24
N TYR A 160 -12.49 6.75 7.94
CA TYR A 160 -11.41 7.71 8.15
C TYR A 160 -10.88 8.12 6.78
N VAL A 161 -10.75 9.41 6.56
CA VAL A 161 -10.26 9.97 5.30
C VAL A 161 -9.13 10.98 5.54
N ASP A 162 -8.19 11.03 4.60
CA ASP A 162 -7.08 11.99 4.62
C ASP A 162 -6.51 12.18 3.22
N GLY A 163 -5.87 13.33 2.97
CA GLY A 163 -5.15 13.63 1.76
C GLY A 163 -3.63 13.56 1.98
N ILE A 164 -2.90 13.02 1.01
CA ILE A 164 -1.44 12.98 1.00
C ILE A 164 -0.96 13.73 -0.22
N TYR A 165 -0.14 14.77 -0.02
CA TYR A 165 0.52 15.48 -1.11
C TYR A 165 1.86 14.84 -1.45
N LEU A 166 2.02 14.50 -2.72
CA LEU A 166 3.26 13.97 -3.30
C LEU A 166 3.72 14.89 -4.43
N LYS A 167 5.03 14.90 -4.70
CA LYS A 167 5.62 15.69 -5.77
C LYS A 167 5.66 14.89 -7.06
N ARG A 168 5.15 15.46 -8.15
CA ARG A 168 5.34 14.97 -9.52
C ARG A 168 6.15 15.95 -10.34
N ASN A 169 6.80 15.45 -11.37
CA ASN A 169 7.46 16.28 -12.38
C ASN A 169 6.60 16.27 -13.64
N TRP A 170 6.19 17.44 -14.09
CA TRP A 170 5.44 17.61 -15.31
C TRP A 170 6.12 18.65 -16.19
N GLY A 171 6.67 18.21 -17.34
CA GLY A 171 7.34 19.11 -18.28
C GLY A 171 8.54 19.90 -17.73
N GLY A 172 9.20 19.38 -16.67
CA GLY A 172 10.30 20.07 -15.97
C GLY A 172 9.88 20.87 -14.74
N GLU A 173 8.59 21.04 -14.51
CA GLU A 173 8.06 21.70 -13.32
C GLU A 173 7.60 20.70 -12.25
N TYR A 174 7.76 21.10 -10.97
CA TYR A 174 7.35 20.29 -9.84
C TYR A 174 5.97 20.72 -9.35
N GLU A 175 5.02 19.83 -9.46
CA GLU A 175 3.68 20.02 -8.94
C GLU A 175 3.37 19.06 -7.79
N ASN A 176 2.42 19.45 -6.93
CA ASN A 176 1.87 18.56 -5.93
C ASN A 176 0.66 17.83 -6.50
N VAL A 177 0.65 16.50 -6.36
CA VAL A 177 -0.53 15.68 -6.60
C VAL A 177 -1.11 15.26 -5.26
N ALA A 178 -2.41 15.41 -5.09
CA ALA A 178 -3.12 14.92 -3.92
C ALA A 178 -3.51 13.45 -4.14
N ILE A 179 -3.21 12.60 -3.18
CA ILE A 179 -3.71 11.23 -3.13
C ILE A 179 -4.66 11.14 -1.95
N LEU A 180 -5.95 10.97 -2.27
CA LEU A 180 -7.01 10.78 -1.28
C LEU A 180 -7.00 9.33 -0.82
N VAL A 181 -7.05 9.10 0.48
CA VAL A 181 -7.00 7.77 1.10
C VAL A 181 -8.17 7.59 2.04
N ALA A 182 -8.81 6.43 2.00
CA ALA A 182 -9.86 6.05 2.94
C ALA A 182 -9.61 4.67 3.54
N ILE A 183 -9.85 4.57 4.84
CA ILE A 183 -9.94 3.33 5.61
C ILE A 183 -11.24 3.32 6.39
N ALA A 184 -11.74 2.13 6.72
CA ALA A 184 -12.95 2.01 7.52
C ALA A 184 -12.82 0.93 8.59
N VAL A 185 -13.78 0.93 9.49
CA VAL A 185 -14.08 -0.19 10.38
C VAL A 185 -15.40 -0.78 9.92
N ASN A 186 -15.41 -2.08 9.62
CA ASN A 186 -16.60 -2.79 9.19
C ASN A 186 -17.50 -3.19 10.39
N GLU A 187 -18.67 -3.75 10.12
CA GLU A 187 -19.63 -4.17 11.14
C GLU A 187 -19.11 -5.26 12.09
N ASP A 188 -18.08 -6.02 11.70
CA ASP A 188 -17.42 -7.00 12.57
C ASP A 188 -16.34 -6.38 13.47
N GLY A 189 -16.01 -5.11 13.25
CA GLY A 189 -15.00 -4.35 13.99
C GLY A 189 -13.57 -4.51 13.50
N TYR A 190 -13.37 -4.99 12.27
CA TYR A 190 -12.08 -5.05 11.62
C TYR A 190 -11.81 -3.80 10.77
N ARG A 191 -10.53 -3.43 10.67
CA ARG A 191 -10.12 -2.33 9.80
C ARG A 191 -9.95 -2.82 8.37
N GLU A 192 -10.44 -2.04 7.45
CA GLU A 192 -10.25 -2.29 6.03
C GLU A 192 -9.71 -1.03 5.33
N VAL A 193 -8.71 -1.21 4.47
CA VAL A 193 -8.30 -0.17 3.54
C VAL A 193 -9.33 -0.14 2.43
N LEU A 194 -10.12 0.93 2.34
CA LEU A 194 -11.11 1.09 1.27
C LEU A 194 -10.44 1.37 -0.06
N GLY A 195 -9.41 2.22 -0.07
CA GLY A 195 -8.63 2.51 -1.27
C GLY A 195 -8.00 3.89 -1.25
N ALA A 196 -7.41 4.24 -2.39
CA ALA A 196 -6.89 5.56 -2.67
C ALA A 196 -7.24 5.97 -4.10
N ALA A 197 -7.33 7.28 -4.35
CA ALA A 197 -7.51 7.87 -5.66
C ALA A 197 -6.64 9.13 -5.81
N GLU A 198 -6.26 9.43 -7.04
CA GLU A 198 -5.63 10.70 -7.37
C GLU A 198 -6.71 11.79 -7.40
N GLY A 199 -6.46 12.90 -6.70
CA GLY A 199 -7.20 14.15 -6.85
C GLY A 199 -6.26 15.17 -7.49
N MET A 200 -6.78 16.00 -8.38
CA MET A 200 -5.97 17.12 -8.92
C MET A 200 -5.54 18.06 -7.79
N LYS A 201 -6.47 18.31 -6.86
CA LYS A 201 -6.28 19.00 -5.57
C LYS A 201 -7.21 18.34 -4.54
N GLU A 202 -7.13 18.78 -3.28
CA GLU A 202 -8.18 18.45 -2.30
C GLU A 202 -9.41 19.34 -2.48
N ASP A 203 -9.94 19.41 -3.71
CA ASP A 203 -11.15 20.16 -4.02
C ASP A 203 -12.42 19.29 -3.89
N LYS A 204 -13.57 19.95 -3.89
CA LYS A 204 -14.87 19.30 -3.72
C LYS A 204 -15.14 18.21 -4.75
N GLU A 205 -14.79 18.47 -6.02
CA GLU A 205 -15.07 17.52 -7.10
C GLU A 205 -14.24 16.23 -6.95
N SER A 206 -12.94 16.36 -6.64
CA SER A 206 -12.06 15.21 -6.37
C SER A 206 -12.56 14.37 -5.19
N TRP A 207 -13.01 15.00 -4.10
CA TRP A 207 -13.61 14.30 -2.97
C TRP A 207 -14.93 13.63 -3.33
N LYS A 208 -15.77 14.30 -4.12
CA LYS A 208 -17.06 13.76 -4.57
C LYS A 208 -16.87 12.53 -5.46
N GLU A 209 -16.00 12.61 -6.45
CA GLU A 209 -15.65 11.47 -7.31
C GLU A 209 -15.10 10.31 -6.49
N PHE A 210 -14.22 10.58 -5.53
CA PHE A 210 -13.66 9.58 -4.64
C PHE A 210 -14.73 8.89 -3.79
N PHE A 211 -15.65 9.63 -3.18
CA PHE A 211 -16.74 9.06 -2.39
C PHE A 211 -17.74 8.30 -3.26
N GLN A 212 -18.08 8.77 -4.45
CA GLN A 212 -18.93 8.06 -5.40
C GLN A 212 -18.28 6.74 -5.84
N TRP A 213 -16.98 6.77 -6.15
CA TRP A 213 -16.24 5.56 -6.48
C TRP A 213 -16.26 4.53 -5.34
N LEU A 214 -16.06 4.96 -4.08
CA LEU A 214 -16.17 4.07 -2.91
C LEU A 214 -17.58 3.50 -2.76
N ARG A 215 -18.62 4.34 -2.91
CA ARG A 215 -20.03 3.92 -2.85
C ARG A 215 -20.34 2.88 -3.93
N ASN A 216 -19.90 3.10 -5.15
CA ASN A 216 -20.12 2.16 -6.27
C ASN A 216 -19.43 0.81 -6.05
N ARG A 217 -18.37 0.76 -5.25
CA ARG A 217 -17.68 -0.47 -4.85
C ARG A 217 -18.32 -1.17 -3.65
N GLY A 218 -19.37 -0.61 -3.05
CA GLY A 218 -20.10 -1.22 -1.96
C GLY A 218 -19.94 -0.54 -0.59
N LEU A 219 -19.34 0.64 -0.50
CA LEU A 219 -19.29 1.41 0.75
C LEU A 219 -20.69 1.88 1.14
N LYS A 220 -21.19 1.41 2.28
CA LYS A 220 -22.53 1.72 2.79
C LYS A 220 -22.59 1.66 4.33
N GLY A 221 -23.66 2.24 4.90
CA GLY A 221 -23.91 2.19 6.35
C GLY A 221 -22.97 3.05 7.17
N ILE A 222 -22.47 4.16 6.58
CA ILE A 222 -21.56 5.09 7.26
C ILE A 222 -22.37 5.90 8.28
N LYS A 223 -21.90 5.88 9.53
CA LYS A 223 -22.46 6.71 10.61
C LYS A 223 -21.58 7.90 10.95
N LEU A 224 -20.25 7.72 10.81
CA LEU A 224 -19.26 8.75 11.13
C LEU A 224 -18.12 8.75 10.13
N ILE A 225 -17.84 9.92 9.58
CA ILE A 225 -16.62 10.21 8.80
C ILE A 225 -15.68 11.00 9.70
N VAL A 226 -14.44 10.51 9.85
CA VAL A 226 -13.39 11.14 10.67
C VAL A 226 -12.31 11.68 9.73
N GLY A 227 -12.00 12.97 9.81
CA GLY A 227 -10.99 13.60 8.96
C GLY A 227 -10.45 14.88 9.55
N ASP A 228 -9.54 15.55 8.82
CA ASP A 228 -9.19 16.95 9.10
C ASP A 228 -10.27 17.89 8.54
N LYS A 229 -10.26 19.14 8.97
CA LYS A 229 -11.23 20.13 8.47
C LYS A 229 -10.84 20.56 7.05
N CYS A 230 -11.56 20.02 6.09
CA CYS A 230 -11.56 20.42 4.69
C CYS A 230 -13.01 20.65 4.29
N LEU A 231 -13.36 21.91 3.94
CA LEU A 231 -14.75 22.27 3.60
C LEU A 231 -15.22 21.50 2.38
N ASP A 232 -14.37 21.38 1.39
CA ASP A 232 -14.65 20.65 0.14
C ASP A 232 -14.98 19.18 0.38
N MET A 233 -14.23 18.53 1.29
CA MET A 233 -14.50 17.17 1.70
C MET A 233 -15.83 17.03 2.45
N LEU A 234 -16.16 18.01 3.32
CA LEU A 234 -17.41 18.00 4.08
C LEU A 234 -18.62 18.17 3.14
N GLU A 235 -18.56 19.09 2.20
CA GLU A 235 -19.62 19.28 1.21
C GLU A 235 -19.80 18.02 0.35
N ALA A 236 -18.73 17.46 -0.16
CA ALA A 236 -18.77 16.21 -0.94
C ALA A 236 -19.34 15.04 -0.13
N ALA A 237 -18.96 14.91 1.15
CA ALA A 237 -19.50 13.87 2.04
C ALA A 237 -20.99 14.06 2.27
N GLY A 238 -21.47 15.31 2.49
CA GLY A 238 -22.89 15.61 2.64
C GLY A 238 -23.73 15.30 1.39
N GLU A 239 -23.15 15.46 0.19
CA GLU A 239 -23.83 15.11 -1.07
C GLU A 239 -23.90 13.59 -1.31
N VAL A 240 -22.82 12.86 -0.99
CA VAL A 240 -22.73 11.41 -1.31
C VAL A 240 -23.27 10.54 -0.18
N PHE A 241 -23.05 10.95 1.09
CA PHE A 241 -23.44 10.24 2.29
C PHE A 241 -24.18 11.16 3.28
N PRO A 242 -25.39 11.65 2.93
CA PRO A 242 -26.10 12.66 3.71
C PRO A 242 -26.46 12.23 5.14
N GLU A 243 -26.55 10.92 5.39
CA GLU A 243 -26.87 10.38 6.72
C GLU A 243 -25.64 10.29 7.64
N SER A 244 -24.43 10.47 7.09
CA SER A 244 -23.20 10.39 7.87
C SER A 244 -22.95 11.66 8.67
N ARG A 245 -22.46 11.47 9.90
CA ARG A 245 -21.97 12.59 10.72
C ARG A 245 -20.50 12.81 10.47
N TYR A 246 -20.02 14.00 10.76
CA TYR A 246 -18.59 14.34 10.65
C TYR A 246 -17.96 14.51 12.03
N GLN A 247 -16.77 13.96 12.20
CA GLN A 247 -15.88 14.17 13.34
C GLN A 247 -14.59 14.81 12.89
N ARG A 248 -14.35 16.02 13.31
CA ARG A 248 -13.05 16.64 13.14
C ARG A 248 -11.99 15.99 14.02
N CYS A 249 -10.85 15.61 13.46
CA CYS A 249 -9.75 15.05 14.23
C CYS A 249 -9.29 16.01 15.35
N VAL A 250 -9.41 15.57 16.59
CA VAL A 250 -9.05 16.36 17.78
C VAL A 250 -7.58 16.79 17.78
N VAL A 251 -6.68 15.95 17.24
CA VAL A 251 -5.24 16.26 17.14
C VAL A 251 -4.99 17.40 16.15
N HIS A 252 -5.63 17.38 14.99
CA HIS A 252 -5.53 18.45 13.99
C HIS A 252 -6.16 19.75 14.52
N PHE A 253 -7.29 19.66 15.19
CA PHE A 253 -7.87 20.80 15.87
C PHE A 253 -6.90 21.44 16.88
N TYR A 254 -6.24 20.63 17.72
CA TYR A 254 -5.24 21.16 18.66
C TYR A 254 -4.07 21.84 17.93
N ARG A 255 -3.53 21.22 16.87
CA ARG A 255 -2.47 21.83 16.06
C ARG A 255 -2.90 23.16 15.46
N ASN A 256 -4.15 23.24 15.00
CA ASN A 256 -4.72 24.46 14.46
C ASN A 256 -4.85 25.57 15.52
N VAL A 257 -5.26 25.25 16.75
CA VAL A 257 -5.26 26.19 17.86
C VAL A 257 -3.84 26.62 18.21
N PHE A 258 -2.88 25.67 18.31
CA PHE A 258 -1.48 25.96 18.65
C PHE A 258 -0.78 26.86 17.63
N SER A 259 -1.18 26.85 16.36
CA SER A 259 -0.59 27.73 15.34
C SER A 259 -0.82 29.23 15.60
N THR A 260 -1.78 29.57 16.46
CA THR A 260 -2.08 30.97 16.86
C THR A 260 -1.58 31.33 18.24
N ILE A 261 -0.77 30.48 18.87
CA ILE A 261 -0.32 30.63 20.24
C ILE A 261 1.21 30.73 20.31
N PRO A 262 1.78 31.63 21.13
CA PRO A 262 3.20 31.66 21.39
C PRO A 262 3.69 30.35 21.99
N ARG A 263 4.89 29.88 21.56
CA ARG A 263 5.46 28.57 21.98
C ARG A 263 5.49 28.39 23.50
N THR A 264 5.75 29.44 24.24
CA THR A 264 5.82 29.46 25.73
C THR A 264 4.49 29.11 26.39
N LYS A 265 3.35 29.37 25.74
CA LYS A 265 2.00 29.13 26.28
C LYS A 265 1.39 27.80 25.84
N ILE A 266 2.00 27.10 24.85
CA ILE A 266 1.43 25.86 24.26
C ILE A 266 1.17 24.80 25.33
N LYS A 267 2.11 24.55 26.24
CA LYS A 267 1.93 23.51 27.30
C LYS A 267 0.70 23.75 28.16
N ARG A 268 0.45 25.00 28.58
CA ARG A 268 -0.72 25.36 29.38
C ARG A 268 -2.00 25.19 28.60
N VAL A 269 -2.05 25.72 27.37
CA VAL A 269 -3.24 25.60 26.50
C VAL A 269 -3.53 24.16 26.13
N ALA A 270 -2.50 23.32 25.91
CA ALA A 270 -2.68 21.89 25.63
C ALA A 270 -3.41 21.16 26.79
N LEU A 271 -3.11 21.50 28.04
CA LEU A 271 -3.82 20.94 29.19
C LEU A 271 -5.29 21.40 29.22
N MET A 272 -5.55 22.66 28.90
CA MET A 272 -6.91 23.21 28.84
C MET A 272 -7.75 22.53 27.74
N LEU A 273 -7.18 22.37 26.52
CA LEU A 273 -7.85 21.68 25.41
C LEU A 273 -8.11 20.19 25.73
N LYS A 274 -7.15 19.51 26.35
CA LYS A 274 -7.33 18.11 26.78
C LYS A 274 -8.44 17.98 27.80
N ALA A 275 -8.62 18.95 28.70
CA ALA A 275 -9.67 18.95 29.70
C ALA A 275 -11.08 19.04 29.08
N ILE A 276 -11.24 19.66 27.90
CA ILE A 276 -12.51 19.66 27.14
C ILE A 276 -12.86 18.24 26.71
N HIS A 277 -11.92 17.53 26.09
CA HIS A 277 -12.15 16.19 25.53
C HIS A 277 -11.99 15.05 26.56
N ALA A 278 -11.75 15.39 27.82
CA ALA A 278 -11.72 14.46 28.94
C ALA A 278 -13.06 14.44 29.73
N GLN A 279 -14.05 15.22 29.29
CA GLN A 279 -15.35 15.24 29.94
C GLN A 279 -16.15 13.97 29.64
N GLU A 280 -17.07 13.64 30.53
CA GLU A 280 -17.89 12.43 30.53
C GLU A 280 -19.04 12.46 29.52
N ASN A 281 -19.45 13.65 29.07
CA ASN A 281 -20.51 13.81 28.09
C ASN A 281 -20.37 15.13 27.31
N LYS A 282 -21.11 15.23 26.21
CA LYS A 282 -21.06 16.37 25.29
C LYS A 282 -21.45 17.69 25.92
N GLY A 283 -22.43 17.68 26.83
CA GLY A 283 -22.91 18.87 27.56
C GLY A 283 -21.84 19.43 28.50
N ALA A 284 -21.16 18.55 29.26
CA ALA A 284 -20.05 18.94 30.11
C ALA A 284 -18.86 19.44 29.28
N ALA A 285 -18.56 18.81 28.12
CA ALA A 285 -17.51 19.22 27.23
C ALA A 285 -17.77 20.63 26.65
N ARG A 286 -19.01 20.97 26.27
CA ARG A 286 -19.40 22.31 25.81
C ARG A 286 -19.17 23.37 26.87
N LYS A 287 -19.68 23.14 28.09
CA LYS A 287 -19.47 24.07 29.23
C LYS A 287 -17.97 24.27 29.49
N LYS A 288 -17.22 23.17 29.44
CA LYS A 288 -15.75 23.26 29.63
C LYS A 288 -15.08 24.04 28.49
N ALA A 289 -15.53 23.90 27.26
CA ALA A 289 -14.99 24.64 26.10
C ALA A 289 -15.27 26.14 26.24
N GLU A 290 -16.46 26.54 26.68
CA GLU A 290 -16.81 27.95 26.97
C GLU A 290 -15.88 28.55 28.03
N ALA A 291 -15.68 27.82 29.15
CA ALA A 291 -14.77 28.27 30.22
C ALA A 291 -13.31 28.38 29.72
N VAL A 292 -12.86 27.44 28.86
CA VAL A 292 -11.51 27.50 28.28
C VAL A 292 -11.41 28.66 27.30
N ALA A 293 -12.43 28.92 26.47
CA ALA A 293 -12.43 30.07 25.55
C ALA A 293 -12.38 31.41 26.31
N GLU A 294 -13.05 31.54 27.44
CA GLU A 294 -12.99 32.69 28.32
C GLU A 294 -11.59 32.90 28.91
N GLU A 295 -11.00 31.82 29.47
CA GLU A 295 -9.64 31.87 30.02
C GLU A 295 -8.62 32.27 28.94
N LEU A 296 -8.76 31.79 27.71
CA LEU A 296 -7.88 32.20 26.61
C LEU A 296 -8.04 33.69 26.26
N ARG A 297 -9.26 34.27 26.35
CA ARG A 297 -9.48 35.70 26.20
C ARG A 297 -8.74 36.50 27.29
N ASN A 298 -8.84 36.04 28.55
CA ASN A 298 -8.13 36.63 29.69
C ASN A 298 -6.61 36.56 29.51
N MET A 299 -6.10 35.48 28.88
CA MET A 299 -4.69 35.33 28.52
C MET A 299 -4.28 36.16 27.29
N LYS A 300 -5.16 36.97 26.72
CA LYS A 300 -4.97 37.77 25.48
C LYS A 300 -4.74 36.90 24.24
N LEU A 301 -5.27 35.68 24.21
CA LEU A 301 -5.20 34.73 23.08
C LEU A 301 -6.53 34.70 22.32
N LYS A 302 -6.97 35.86 21.78
CA LYS A 302 -8.29 36.04 21.16
C LYS A 302 -8.52 35.10 19.97
N GLU A 303 -7.53 34.89 19.10
CA GLU A 303 -7.65 34.00 17.94
C GLU A 303 -7.83 32.54 18.36
N ALA A 304 -7.07 32.08 19.35
CA ALA A 304 -7.23 30.73 19.89
C ALA A 304 -8.62 30.51 20.49
N SER A 305 -9.13 31.50 21.25
CA SER A 305 -10.50 31.48 21.79
C SER A 305 -11.53 31.40 20.67
N LYS A 306 -11.41 32.24 19.62
CA LYS A 306 -12.29 32.22 18.46
C LYS A 306 -12.32 30.85 17.77
N LYS A 307 -11.14 30.25 17.53
CA LYS A 307 -11.06 28.90 16.93
C LYS A 307 -11.78 27.83 17.74
N ILE A 308 -11.78 27.93 19.07
CA ILE A 308 -12.53 27.01 19.94
C ILE A 308 -14.02 27.25 19.72
N CYS A 309 -14.50 28.49 19.85
CA CYS A 309 -15.93 28.79 19.70
C CYS A 309 -16.48 28.34 18.32
N ASP A 310 -15.70 28.57 17.24
CA ASP A 310 -16.14 28.30 15.88
C ASP A 310 -16.10 26.82 15.48
N SER A 311 -15.35 25.98 16.20
CA SER A 311 -15.07 24.62 15.71
C SER A 311 -15.19 23.50 16.76
N ILE A 312 -15.56 23.82 18.00
CA ILE A 312 -15.60 22.81 19.07
C ILE A 312 -16.62 21.70 18.80
N GLU A 313 -17.79 22.04 18.27
CA GLU A 313 -18.88 21.10 18.01
C GLU A 313 -18.45 19.98 17.06
N GLU A 314 -17.72 20.32 16.00
CA GLU A 314 -17.20 19.36 15.03
C GLU A 314 -16.23 18.36 15.70
N THR A 315 -15.60 18.72 16.81
CA THR A 315 -14.64 17.88 17.56
C THR A 315 -15.30 17.01 18.63
N LEU A 316 -16.56 17.26 18.95
CA LEU A 316 -17.33 16.56 19.99
C LEU A 316 -18.35 15.55 19.43
N THR A 317 -18.44 15.39 18.12
CA THR A 317 -19.39 14.47 17.48
C THR A 317 -19.18 13.02 17.93
N TYR A 318 -17.94 12.62 18.24
CA TYR A 318 -17.64 11.27 18.73
C TYR A 318 -18.36 10.92 20.05
N MET A 319 -18.76 11.92 20.84
CA MET A 319 -19.49 11.72 22.11
C MET A 319 -20.94 11.30 21.91
N ASP A 320 -21.45 11.36 20.69
CA ASP A 320 -22.78 10.82 20.31
C ASP A 320 -22.73 9.30 20.02
N PHE A 321 -21.58 8.68 20.16
CA PHE A 321 -21.31 7.26 19.93
C PHE A 321 -20.89 6.56 21.24
N PRO A 322 -20.86 5.22 21.29
CA PRO A 322 -20.51 4.48 22.51
C PRO A 322 -19.15 4.91 23.09
N PRO A 323 -19.06 5.14 24.41
CA PRO A 323 -17.83 5.60 25.06
C PRO A 323 -16.60 4.71 24.81
N GLU A 324 -16.81 3.41 24.65
CA GLU A 324 -15.75 2.43 24.34
C GLU A 324 -15.07 2.69 22.98
N HIS A 325 -15.76 3.40 22.08
CA HIS A 325 -15.24 3.75 20.76
C HIS A 325 -14.50 5.10 20.75
N TRP A 326 -14.75 5.99 21.70
CA TRP A 326 -14.30 7.38 21.70
C TRP A 326 -12.81 7.56 21.43
N GLN A 327 -11.95 6.75 22.08
CA GLN A 327 -10.49 6.86 21.89
C GLN A 327 -10.06 6.60 20.44
N LYS A 328 -10.84 5.82 19.69
CA LYS A 328 -10.52 5.38 18.35
C LYS A 328 -11.12 6.28 17.27
N ILE A 329 -12.30 6.86 17.54
CA ILE A 329 -13.05 7.66 16.54
C ILE A 329 -12.87 9.17 16.69
N ARG A 330 -12.34 9.67 17.84
CA ARG A 330 -12.10 11.12 18.03
C ARG A 330 -10.87 11.65 17.28
N THR A 331 -10.03 10.77 16.75
CA THR A 331 -8.77 11.14 16.07
C THR A 331 -8.58 10.35 14.80
N ASN A 332 -7.84 10.92 13.85
CA ASN A 332 -7.45 10.28 12.60
C ASN A 332 -6.14 9.47 12.71
N ASN A 333 -5.73 9.08 13.92
CA ASN A 333 -4.45 8.40 14.18
C ASN A 333 -4.27 7.10 13.37
N VAL A 334 -5.37 6.42 13.06
CA VAL A 334 -5.37 5.18 12.27
C VAL A 334 -4.82 5.43 10.88
N ILE A 335 -5.29 6.47 10.19
CA ILE A 335 -4.85 6.81 8.85
C ILE A 335 -3.53 7.59 8.88
N GLU A 336 -3.29 8.44 9.90
CA GLU A 336 -2.01 9.15 10.07
C GLU A 336 -0.82 8.17 10.18
N ARG A 337 -1.00 7.05 10.89
CA ARG A 337 0.01 6.01 11.00
C ARG A 337 0.31 5.38 9.65
N LEU A 338 -0.73 5.10 8.88
CA LEU A 338 -0.63 4.57 7.51
C LEU A 338 0.06 5.57 6.58
N ASN A 339 -0.35 6.85 6.63
CA ASN A 339 0.25 7.93 5.86
C ASN A 339 1.73 8.15 6.17
N ARG A 340 2.16 7.89 7.42
CA ARG A 340 3.57 7.92 7.80
C ARG A 340 4.38 6.84 7.09
N GLU A 341 3.84 5.64 6.99
CA GLU A 341 4.46 4.53 6.24
C GLU A 341 4.53 4.83 4.74
N ILE A 342 3.46 5.40 4.17
CA ILE A 342 3.43 5.83 2.78
C ILE A 342 4.49 6.92 2.54
N ARG A 343 4.52 7.97 3.36
CA ARG A 343 5.49 9.07 3.23
C ARG A 343 6.94 8.60 3.40
N ARG A 344 7.20 7.64 4.28
CA ARG A 344 8.54 7.06 4.43
C ARG A 344 9.01 6.45 3.11
N ARG A 345 8.10 5.81 2.39
CA ARG A 345 8.39 5.16 1.12
C ARG A 345 8.49 6.15 -0.03
N THR A 346 7.55 7.06 -0.15
CA THR A 346 7.51 8.05 -1.24
C THR A 346 8.69 9.03 -1.17
N ARG A 347 9.22 9.32 0.02
CA ARG A 347 10.43 10.12 0.19
C ARG A 347 11.68 9.48 -0.43
N VAL A 348 11.77 8.16 -0.45
CA VAL A 348 12.90 7.44 -1.07
C VAL A 348 12.86 7.57 -2.59
N VAL A 349 11.65 7.60 -3.18
CA VAL A 349 11.45 7.81 -4.62
C VAL A 349 11.72 9.27 -4.99
N GLY A 350 11.36 10.20 -4.10
CA GLY A 350 11.53 11.64 -4.29
C GLY A 350 10.42 12.25 -5.14
N THR A 351 10.56 12.18 -6.46
CA THR A 351 9.61 12.76 -7.43
C THR A 351 9.08 11.69 -8.36
N PHE A 352 7.79 11.73 -8.65
CA PHE A 352 7.13 10.80 -9.56
C PHE A 352 7.05 11.39 -10.98
N PRO A 353 7.10 10.55 -12.03
CA PRO A 353 6.93 11.02 -13.40
C PRO A 353 5.51 11.55 -13.67
N ASP A 354 4.52 10.95 -13.01
CA ASP A 354 3.10 11.29 -13.12
C ASP A 354 2.31 10.93 -11.84
N GLY A 355 1.05 11.37 -11.76
CA GLY A 355 0.17 11.08 -10.63
C GLY A 355 -0.20 9.61 -10.53
N HIS A 356 -0.38 8.93 -11.68
CA HIS A 356 -0.71 7.51 -11.70
C HIS A 356 0.40 6.65 -11.07
N SER A 357 1.67 6.92 -11.39
CA SER A 357 2.81 6.24 -10.76
C SER A 357 2.87 6.47 -9.24
N ALA A 358 2.54 7.68 -8.80
CA ALA A 358 2.43 8.00 -7.38
C ALA A 358 1.28 7.21 -6.72
N LEU A 359 0.11 7.18 -7.35
CA LEU A 359 -1.05 6.42 -6.89
C LEU A 359 -0.75 4.93 -6.81
N MET A 360 -0.12 4.34 -7.83
CA MET A 360 0.22 2.92 -7.85
C MET A 360 1.17 2.54 -6.70
N LEU A 361 2.19 3.34 -6.41
CA LEU A 361 3.08 3.09 -5.27
C LEU A 361 2.33 3.19 -3.93
N VAL A 362 1.45 4.18 -3.78
CA VAL A 362 0.60 4.32 -2.59
C VAL A 362 -0.30 3.10 -2.43
N CYS A 363 -1.00 2.68 -3.50
CA CYS A 363 -1.88 1.52 -3.48
C CYS A 363 -1.13 0.21 -3.21
N ALA A 364 0.07 0.03 -3.76
CA ALA A 364 0.94 -1.10 -3.45
C ALA A 364 1.24 -1.18 -1.96
N ARG A 365 1.60 -0.05 -1.34
CA ARG A 365 1.86 0.02 0.10
C ARG A 365 0.61 -0.22 0.94
N LEU A 366 -0.52 0.33 0.54
CA LEU A 366 -1.80 0.10 1.19
C LEU A 366 -2.21 -1.39 1.14
N ARG A 367 -2.06 -2.03 -0.01
CA ARG A 367 -2.31 -3.48 -0.20
C ARG A 367 -1.42 -4.31 0.72
N HIS A 368 -0.12 -4.00 0.77
CA HIS A 368 0.81 -4.70 1.67
C HIS A 368 0.39 -4.58 3.13
N VAL A 369 0.07 -3.36 3.62
CA VAL A 369 -0.38 -3.15 5.00
C VAL A 369 -1.69 -3.86 5.28
N ALA A 370 -2.65 -3.84 4.35
CA ALA A 370 -3.94 -4.55 4.49
C ALA A 370 -3.75 -6.06 4.67
N GLY A 371 -2.73 -6.66 4.04
CA GLY A 371 -2.39 -8.08 4.17
C GLY A 371 -1.63 -8.46 5.44
N THR A 372 -1.22 -7.49 6.26
CA THR A 372 -0.53 -7.74 7.54
C THR A 372 -1.52 -7.93 8.69
N GLN A 373 -0.99 -8.19 9.90
CA GLN A 373 -1.80 -8.22 11.14
C GLN A 373 -2.63 -6.94 11.36
N TRP A 374 -2.31 -5.84 10.66
CA TRP A 374 -3.06 -4.60 10.76
C TRP A 374 -4.53 -4.77 10.31
N GLY A 375 -4.78 -5.49 9.23
CA GLY A 375 -6.14 -5.79 8.74
C GLY A 375 -6.77 -6.99 9.44
N GLY A 376 -5.97 -8.00 9.84
CA GLY A 376 -6.47 -9.24 10.45
C GLY A 376 -6.81 -9.17 11.93
N LYS A 377 -6.43 -8.08 12.64
CA LYS A 377 -6.72 -7.92 14.06
C LYS A 377 -7.97 -7.10 14.30
N LYS A 378 -8.90 -7.64 15.08
CA LYS A 378 -10.11 -6.92 15.51
C LYS A 378 -9.73 -5.59 16.18
N TYR A 379 -10.29 -4.49 15.71
CA TYR A 379 -9.93 -3.14 16.13
C TYR A 379 -10.82 -2.63 17.27
N MET A 380 -12.13 -2.91 17.19
CA MET A 380 -13.11 -2.56 18.21
C MET A 380 -14.27 -3.55 18.24
N SER A 381 -15.05 -3.55 19.34
CA SER A 381 -16.27 -4.34 19.42
C SER A 381 -17.45 -3.50 18.92
N MET A 382 -18.13 -3.96 17.89
CA MET A 382 -19.27 -3.24 17.30
C MET A 382 -20.58 -3.46 18.07
N LYS A 383 -20.63 -4.42 18.99
CA LYS A 383 -21.81 -4.68 19.84
C LYS A 383 -22.36 -3.44 20.55
N TYR A 384 -21.47 -2.53 20.94
CA TYR A 384 -21.88 -1.30 21.65
C TYR A 384 -22.67 -0.32 20.77
N ILE A 385 -22.42 -0.30 19.47
CA ILE A 385 -23.17 0.57 18.55
C ILE A 385 -24.55 -0.05 18.25
N GLU A 386 -24.62 -1.38 18.17
CA GLU A 386 -25.88 -2.12 18.02
C GLU A 386 -26.77 -1.91 19.26
N MET A 387 -26.25 -2.06 20.47
CA MET A 387 -26.95 -1.80 21.71
C MET A 387 -27.51 -0.37 21.83
N GLN A 388 -26.71 0.62 21.39
CA GLN A 388 -27.13 2.02 21.39
C GLN A 388 -28.28 2.29 20.40
N GLU A 389 -28.34 1.54 19.31
CA GLU A 389 -29.42 1.64 18.31
C GLU A 389 -30.70 1.00 18.81
N ASP A 390 -30.60 -0.15 19.49
CA ASP A 390 -31.75 -0.84 20.09
C ASP A 390 -32.36 -0.03 21.23
N GLU A 391 -31.54 0.73 21.97
CA GLU A 391 -32.05 1.63 23.05
C GLU A 391 -32.69 2.92 22.47
N ALA A 392 -32.39 3.32 21.27
CA ALA A 392 -32.88 4.55 20.63
C ALA A 392 -34.10 4.35 19.74
N GLY A 393 -34.45 3.09 19.40
CA GLY A 393 -35.62 2.69 18.58
C GLY A 393 -36.78 2.25 19.44
#